data_752443e9d730b15adc0535480d83cef3
#
_entry.id   752443e9d730b15adc0535480d83cef3
#
_cell.length_a   1.000
_cell.length_b   1.000
_cell.length_c   1.000
_cell.angle_alpha   90.00
_cell.angle_beta   90.00
_cell.angle_gamma   90.00
#
_symmetry.space_group_name_H-M   'P 1'
#
loop_
_entity.id
_entity.type
_entity.pdbx_description
1 polymer ?
#
loop_
_entity_poly.entity_id
_entity_poly.type
_entity_poly.pdbx_seq_one_letter_code
_entity_poly.pdbx_strand_id
1 'polypeptide(L)'
;LAAGLRGRRRFQGRTVGGMLSPDPGTSFLREFADAKPFALDDFQLQACQAVEQDRGVLVCAPTGSGKTIVGEFAVALALNRGTKCFYTTPIKALSNQKYHDLVAQHGEDAVGLLTGDTSINGSADIVVMTTEVLRNMLYAESPQLDRLTHVVMDEIHFLGDRSRGVVWEEIILNLDDSVSVIGLSATVSNSEEFGEWLAAVRGDTEVIVSEHRPVPLSQYMMVGRKMFPLFEPGTGGRVNRSLEHAIERIEVVRGPMSSLYGSD
;
A
#
# COMPACT_ATOMS: atom_id res chain seq x y z
N LEU A 1 -19.75 -44.94 8.71
CA LEU A 1 -20.86 -44.04 8.97
C LEU A 1 -20.40 -42.60 8.78
N ALA A 2 -21.04 -41.94 7.82
CA ALA A 2 -20.76 -40.62 7.26
C ALA A 2 -21.05 -39.48 8.22
N ALA A 3 -20.38 -38.37 7.97
CA ALA A 3 -20.81 -37.00 8.08
C ALA A 3 -19.60 -36.12 8.39
N GLY A 4 -19.29 -35.04 7.77
CA GLY A 4 -19.94 -34.09 6.88
C GLY A 4 -18.96 -32.97 6.69
N LEU A 5 -18.32 -32.92 5.51
CA LEU A 5 -17.44 -31.83 5.09
C LEU A 5 -18.31 -30.62 4.75
N ARG A 6 -18.26 -29.58 5.58
CA ARG A 6 -18.81 -28.27 5.22
C ARG A 6 -17.85 -27.57 4.25
N GLY A 7 -18.35 -27.35 3.04
CA GLY A 7 -17.64 -26.84 1.91
C GLY A 7 -17.08 -25.43 2.13
N ARG A 8 -15.78 -25.31 1.95
CA ARG A 8 -15.14 -24.06 1.57
C ARG A 8 -15.58 -23.74 0.15
N ARG A 9 -16.34 -22.69 -0.06
CA ARG A 9 -16.58 -22.16 -1.41
C ARG A 9 -15.24 -21.62 -1.95
N ARG A 10 -14.61 -22.41 -2.80
CA ARG A 10 -13.53 -21.94 -3.66
C ARG A 10 -14.14 -20.92 -4.61
N PHE A 11 -13.49 -19.78 -4.73
CA PHE A 11 -13.65 -18.89 -5.88
C PHE A 11 -13.28 -19.71 -7.12
N GLN A 12 -14.25 -20.24 -7.82
CA GLN A 12 -14.04 -20.88 -9.11
C GLN A 12 -13.95 -19.75 -10.14
N GLY A 13 -12.72 -19.41 -10.54
CA GLY A 13 -12.48 -18.66 -11.75
C GLY A 13 -13.19 -19.35 -12.91
N ARG A 14 -14.21 -18.73 -13.47
CA ARG A 14 -14.88 -19.20 -14.68
C ARG A 14 -13.90 -19.07 -15.82
N THR A 15 -13.56 -20.19 -16.40
CA THR A 15 -12.87 -20.33 -17.67
C THR A 15 -13.53 -19.45 -18.73
N VAL A 16 -12.69 -18.76 -19.50
CA VAL A 16 -13.05 -17.91 -20.64
C VAL A 16 -14.00 -18.64 -21.59
N GLY A 17 -15.21 -18.12 -21.70
CA GLY A 17 -16.20 -18.63 -22.65
C GLY A 17 -17.61 -18.13 -22.30
N GLY A 18 -17.91 -16.87 -22.60
CA GLY A 18 -19.24 -16.30 -22.48
C GLY A 18 -19.19 -14.94 -21.81
N MET A 19 -19.19 -13.88 -22.62
CA MET A 19 -19.52 -12.53 -22.21
C MET A 19 -20.92 -12.54 -21.56
N LEU A 20 -20.96 -12.53 -20.23
CA LEU A 20 -22.12 -12.03 -19.51
C LEU A 20 -21.84 -10.55 -19.27
N SER A 21 -22.58 -9.71 -19.97
CA SER A 21 -22.68 -8.29 -19.66
C SER A 21 -22.99 -8.14 -18.16
N PRO A 22 -22.28 -7.30 -17.42
CA PRO A 22 -22.62 -7.06 -16.03
C PRO A 22 -24.05 -6.52 -15.98
N ASP A 23 -24.81 -7.03 -15.03
CA ASP A 23 -26.14 -6.53 -14.71
C ASP A 23 -25.99 -5.02 -14.40
N PRO A 24 -26.68 -4.09 -15.07
CA PRO A 24 -26.44 -2.64 -15.00
C PRO A 24 -26.75 -2.01 -13.63
N GLY A 25 -26.86 -2.79 -12.57
CA GLY A 25 -27.24 -2.36 -11.23
C GLY A 25 -26.30 -2.73 -10.09
N THR A 26 -25.27 -3.54 -10.31
CA THR A 26 -24.38 -3.96 -9.21
C THR A 26 -22.95 -3.42 -9.45
N SER A 27 -22.51 -2.48 -8.62
CA SER A 27 -21.14 -1.99 -8.59
C SER A 27 -20.19 -3.15 -8.24
N PHE A 28 -19.05 -3.27 -8.95
CA PHE A 28 -18.02 -4.25 -8.65
C PHE A 28 -17.46 -4.07 -7.22
N LEU A 29 -17.42 -2.82 -6.74
CA LEU A 29 -17.09 -2.50 -5.36
C LEU A 29 -17.97 -3.26 -4.36
N ARG A 30 -19.27 -3.35 -4.62
CA ARG A 30 -20.18 -4.07 -3.73
C ARG A 30 -19.88 -5.56 -3.71
N GLU A 31 -19.65 -6.17 -4.87
CA GLU A 31 -19.28 -7.59 -4.96
C GLU A 31 -17.96 -7.87 -4.23
N PHE A 32 -16.99 -6.98 -4.40
CA PHE A 32 -15.70 -7.08 -3.75
C PHE A 32 -15.81 -6.94 -2.21
N ALA A 33 -16.61 -5.98 -1.73
CA ALA A 33 -16.82 -5.76 -0.31
C ALA A 33 -17.57 -6.94 0.34
N ASP A 34 -18.61 -7.45 -0.31
CA ASP A 34 -19.39 -8.61 0.19
C ASP A 34 -18.58 -9.91 0.23
N ALA A 35 -17.51 -10.02 -0.58
CA ALA A 35 -16.59 -11.15 -0.57
C ALA A 35 -15.57 -11.13 0.57
N LYS A 36 -15.39 -9.99 1.26
CA LYS A 36 -14.47 -9.88 2.39
C LYS A 36 -15.10 -10.42 3.68
N PRO A 37 -14.31 -11.00 4.61
CA PRO A 37 -14.82 -11.51 5.90
C PRO A 37 -15.08 -10.40 6.93
N PHE A 38 -14.89 -9.14 6.57
CA PHE A 38 -15.06 -7.94 7.41
C PHE A 38 -15.65 -6.80 6.60
N ALA A 39 -16.27 -5.85 7.27
CA ALA A 39 -16.74 -4.63 6.64
C ALA A 39 -15.55 -3.72 6.28
N LEU A 40 -15.61 -3.10 5.11
CA LEU A 40 -14.62 -2.10 4.72
C LEU A 40 -14.85 -0.80 5.52
N ASP A 41 -13.77 -0.14 5.90
CA ASP A 41 -13.80 1.18 6.52
C ASP A 41 -14.21 2.26 5.50
N ASP A 42 -14.76 3.37 5.98
CA ASP A 42 -15.24 4.47 5.12
C ASP A 42 -14.16 4.97 4.14
N PHE A 43 -12.91 5.12 4.60
CA PHE A 43 -11.83 5.55 3.73
C PHE A 43 -11.49 4.52 2.64
N GLN A 44 -11.62 3.23 2.94
CA GLN A 44 -11.42 2.15 1.96
C GLN A 44 -12.54 2.15 0.93
N LEU A 45 -13.80 2.31 1.36
CA LEU A 45 -14.95 2.41 0.46
C LEU A 45 -14.82 3.61 -0.47
N GLN A 46 -14.48 4.79 0.07
CA GLN A 46 -14.29 6.00 -0.72
C GLN A 46 -13.17 5.83 -1.75
N ALA A 47 -12.03 5.27 -1.35
CA ALA A 47 -10.90 5.02 -2.23
C ALA A 47 -11.24 4.01 -3.34
N CYS A 48 -11.86 2.88 -2.99
CA CYS A 48 -12.28 1.88 -3.98
C CYS A 48 -13.32 2.44 -4.96
N GLN A 49 -14.24 3.29 -4.49
CA GLN A 49 -15.21 3.94 -5.35
C GLN A 49 -14.56 4.87 -6.38
N ALA A 50 -13.56 5.65 -5.99
CA ALA A 50 -12.81 6.50 -6.90
C ALA A 50 -12.03 5.66 -7.94
N VAL A 51 -11.39 4.56 -7.51
CA VAL A 51 -10.71 3.62 -8.42
C VAL A 51 -11.69 2.97 -9.40
N GLU A 52 -12.90 2.59 -8.97
CA GLU A 52 -13.94 2.03 -9.86
C GLU A 52 -14.36 3.01 -10.95
N GLN A 53 -14.27 4.32 -10.68
CA GLN A 53 -14.53 5.43 -11.59
C GLN A 53 -13.34 5.83 -12.44
N ASP A 54 -12.27 5.02 -12.46
CA ASP A 54 -11.01 5.28 -13.18
C ASP A 54 -10.27 6.56 -12.73
N ARG A 55 -10.54 7.03 -11.50
CA ARG A 55 -9.85 8.17 -10.91
C ARG A 55 -8.58 7.73 -10.20
N GLY A 56 -7.57 8.59 -10.20
CA GLY A 56 -6.41 8.42 -9.34
C GLY A 56 -6.77 8.54 -7.86
N VAL A 57 -6.03 7.88 -6.99
CA VAL A 57 -6.23 7.98 -5.53
C VAL A 57 -4.90 8.06 -4.81
N LEU A 58 -4.84 8.92 -3.79
CA LEU A 58 -3.78 8.93 -2.81
C LEU A 58 -4.37 8.63 -1.43
N VAL A 59 -4.07 7.46 -0.88
CA VAL A 59 -4.52 7.04 0.44
C VAL A 59 -3.40 7.23 1.44
N CYS A 60 -3.59 8.15 2.38
CA CYS A 60 -2.68 8.41 3.50
C CYS A 60 -3.32 7.90 4.80
N ALA A 61 -2.84 6.74 5.28
CA ALA A 61 -3.39 6.13 6.48
C ALA A 61 -2.29 5.40 7.27
N PRO A 62 -2.41 5.27 8.60
CA PRO A 62 -1.41 4.63 9.43
C PRO A 62 -1.09 3.20 8.97
N THR A 63 0.12 2.72 9.27
CA THR A 63 0.47 1.31 9.08
C THR A 63 -0.48 0.44 9.90
N GLY A 64 -0.99 -0.64 9.28
CA GLY A 64 -1.98 -1.53 9.91
C GLY A 64 -3.43 -1.06 9.80
N SER A 65 -3.73 0.07 9.15
CA SER A 65 -5.11 0.54 8.91
C SER A 65 -5.85 -0.22 7.79
N GLY A 66 -5.18 -1.12 7.08
CA GLY A 66 -5.80 -1.87 5.98
C GLY A 66 -5.82 -1.15 4.63
N LYS A 67 -4.99 -0.11 4.41
CA LYS A 67 -4.91 0.58 3.10
C LYS A 67 -4.58 -0.33 1.91
N THR A 68 -3.93 -1.47 2.15
CA THR A 68 -3.63 -2.49 1.15
C THR A 68 -4.88 -3.00 0.40
N ILE A 69 -6.05 -2.96 1.05
CA ILE A 69 -7.34 -3.35 0.44
C ILE A 69 -7.64 -2.55 -0.83
N VAL A 70 -7.26 -1.27 -0.86
CA VAL A 70 -7.47 -0.41 -2.05
C VAL A 70 -6.61 -0.89 -3.23
N GLY A 71 -5.36 -1.29 -2.96
CA GLY A 71 -4.51 -1.91 -3.98
C GLY A 71 -5.03 -3.28 -4.45
N GLU A 72 -5.54 -4.10 -3.53
CA GLU A 72 -6.18 -5.39 -3.86
C GLU A 72 -7.46 -5.18 -4.69
N PHE A 73 -8.22 -4.14 -4.41
CA PHE A 73 -9.38 -3.77 -5.21
C PHE A 73 -8.99 -3.39 -6.64
N ALA A 74 -7.97 -2.56 -6.83
CA ALA A 74 -7.47 -2.19 -8.16
C ALA A 74 -7.01 -3.41 -8.97
N VAL A 75 -6.32 -4.37 -8.33
CA VAL A 75 -5.93 -5.64 -8.92
C VAL A 75 -7.15 -6.44 -9.36
N ALA A 76 -8.13 -6.62 -8.47
CA ALA A 76 -9.34 -7.39 -8.76
C ALA A 76 -10.19 -6.72 -9.86
N LEU A 77 -10.26 -5.39 -9.88
CA LEU A 77 -10.97 -4.60 -10.89
C LEU A 77 -10.33 -4.77 -12.27
N ALA A 78 -8.99 -4.69 -12.35
CA ALA A 78 -8.27 -4.91 -13.62
C ALA A 78 -8.51 -6.31 -14.17
N LEU A 79 -8.44 -7.35 -13.35
CA LEU A 79 -8.76 -8.72 -13.74
C LEU A 79 -10.21 -8.86 -14.22
N ASN A 80 -11.16 -8.25 -13.52
CA ASN A 80 -12.58 -8.26 -13.92
C ASN A 80 -12.80 -7.61 -15.28
N ARG A 81 -12.07 -6.54 -15.57
CA ARG A 81 -12.14 -5.79 -16.83
C ARG A 81 -11.29 -6.38 -17.96
N GLY A 82 -10.49 -7.43 -17.71
CA GLY A 82 -9.54 -7.98 -18.67
C GLY A 82 -8.41 -7.04 -19.06
N THR A 83 -8.02 -6.16 -18.14
CA THR A 83 -6.92 -5.18 -18.28
C THR A 83 -5.75 -5.56 -17.38
N LYS A 84 -4.67 -4.76 -17.38
CA LYS A 84 -3.51 -5.01 -16.54
C LYS A 84 -3.44 -4.05 -15.36
N CYS A 85 -2.92 -4.57 -14.25
CA CYS A 85 -2.55 -3.78 -13.08
C CYS A 85 -1.11 -4.11 -12.67
N PHE A 86 -0.28 -3.08 -12.52
CA PHE A 86 1.06 -3.24 -11.95
C PHE A 86 1.06 -2.81 -10.48
N TYR A 87 1.60 -3.68 -9.62
CA TYR A 87 1.73 -3.42 -8.19
C TYR A 87 3.20 -3.16 -7.87
N THR A 88 3.55 -1.90 -7.56
CA THR A 88 4.94 -1.53 -7.29
C THR A 88 5.20 -1.38 -5.80
N THR A 89 6.38 -1.80 -5.39
CA THR A 89 6.87 -1.64 -4.01
C THR A 89 8.30 -1.07 -4.01
N PRO A 90 8.73 -0.40 -2.93
CA PRO A 90 10.06 0.24 -2.89
C PRO A 90 11.23 -0.72 -2.74
N ILE A 91 10.99 -1.97 -2.36
CA ILE A 91 12.05 -2.96 -2.11
C ILE A 91 11.61 -4.36 -2.51
N LYS A 92 12.57 -5.17 -2.97
CA LYS A 92 12.36 -6.56 -3.41
C LYS A 92 11.65 -7.45 -2.38
N ALA A 93 11.97 -7.30 -1.09
CA ALA A 93 11.36 -8.12 -0.06
C ALA A 93 9.84 -7.93 0.02
N LEU A 94 9.36 -6.68 -0.12
CA LEU A 94 7.94 -6.37 -0.15
C LEU A 94 7.30 -6.85 -1.47
N SER A 95 8.01 -6.77 -2.61
CA SER A 95 7.53 -7.33 -3.87
C SER A 95 7.29 -8.84 -3.75
N ASN A 96 8.24 -9.57 -3.19
CA ASN A 96 8.11 -11.02 -3.00
C ASN A 96 6.92 -11.36 -2.10
N GLN A 97 6.78 -10.66 -0.98
CA GLN A 97 5.65 -10.87 -0.07
C GLN A 97 4.31 -10.61 -0.78
N LYS A 98 4.17 -9.47 -1.45
CA LYS A 98 2.94 -9.11 -2.15
C LYS A 98 2.63 -10.07 -3.30
N TYR A 99 3.65 -10.55 -4.01
CA TYR A 99 3.49 -11.57 -5.04
C TYR A 99 2.84 -12.84 -4.46
N HIS A 100 3.36 -13.36 -3.35
CA HIS A 100 2.78 -14.55 -2.72
C HIS A 100 1.35 -14.32 -2.22
N ASP A 101 1.06 -13.14 -1.66
CA ASP A 101 -0.28 -12.78 -1.22
C ASP A 101 -1.27 -12.75 -2.39
N LEU A 102 -0.88 -12.15 -3.53
CA LEU A 102 -1.73 -12.07 -4.72
C LEU A 102 -1.85 -13.41 -5.44
N VAL A 103 -0.81 -14.23 -5.49
CA VAL A 103 -0.89 -15.62 -6.01
C VAL A 103 -1.86 -16.45 -5.19
N ALA A 104 -1.86 -16.32 -3.87
CA ALA A 104 -2.81 -17.04 -3.01
C ALA A 104 -4.27 -16.63 -3.27
N GLN A 105 -4.52 -15.40 -3.73
CA GLN A 105 -5.85 -14.87 -4.03
C GLN A 105 -6.29 -15.19 -5.47
N HIS A 106 -5.40 -15.04 -6.46
CA HIS A 106 -5.73 -15.02 -7.89
C HIS A 106 -5.13 -16.18 -8.69
N GLY A 107 -4.20 -16.94 -8.12
CA GLY A 107 -3.50 -18.04 -8.78
C GLY A 107 -2.22 -17.61 -9.51
N GLU A 108 -1.34 -18.58 -9.76
CA GLU A 108 -0.02 -18.37 -10.38
C GLU A 108 -0.11 -17.89 -11.84
N ASP A 109 -1.15 -18.28 -12.55
CA ASP A 109 -1.33 -17.91 -13.96
C ASP A 109 -1.66 -16.42 -14.13
N ALA A 110 -2.34 -15.81 -13.16
CA ALA A 110 -2.79 -14.42 -13.21
C ALA A 110 -1.74 -13.42 -12.71
N VAL A 111 -0.74 -13.89 -11.94
CA VAL A 111 0.19 -13.01 -11.23
C VAL A 111 1.63 -13.28 -11.64
N GLY A 112 2.36 -12.21 -11.92
CA GLY A 112 3.80 -12.22 -12.21
C GLY A 112 4.61 -11.46 -11.19
N LEU A 113 5.93 -11.67 -11.19
CA LEU A 113 6.90 -10.97 -10.36
C LEU A 113 8.08 -10.51 -11.21
N LEU A 114 8.39 -9.23 -11.18
CA LEU A 114 9.56 -8.63 -11.84
C LEU A 114 10.38 -7.82 -10.82
N THR A 115 11.59 -8.27 -10.57
CA THR A 115 12.58 -7.53 -9.78
C THR A 115 13.90 -7.45 -10.54
N GLY A 116 14.90 -6.76 -10.01
CA GLY A 116 16.19 -6.62 -10.71
C GLY A 116 16.88 -7.94 -11.08
N ASP A 117 16.58 -9.02 -10.38
CA ASP A 117 17.21 -10.35 -10.52
C ASP A 117 16.22 -11.51 -10.64
N THR A 118 14.93 -11.26 -10.63
CA THR A 118 13.88 -12.29 -10.68
C THR A 118 12.81 -11.91 -11.70
N SER A 119 12.46 -12.86 -12.56
CA SER A 119 11.37 -12.73 -13.53
C SER A 119 10.53 -14.00 -13.52
N ILE A 120 9.30 -13.88 -13.05
CA ILE A 120 8.30 -14.96 -13.01
C ILE A 120 7.06 -14.42 -13.70
N ASN A 121 6.55 -15.12 -14.73
CA ASN A 121 5.32 -14.78 -15.44
C ASN A 121 5.16 -13.26 -15.72
N GLY A 122 6.21 -12.64 -16.28
CA GLY A 122 6.26 -11.16 -16.48
C GLY A 122 5.24 -10.61 -17.47
N SER A 123 4.52 -11.46 -18.21
CA SER A 123 3.44 -11.10 -19.13
C SER A 123 2.04 -11.22 -18.51
N ALA A 124 1.93 -11.63 -17.26
CA ALA A 124 0.67 -11.73 -16.54
C ALA A 124 -0.14 -10.42 -16.56
N ASP A 125 -1.45 -10.52 -16.34
CA ASP A 125 -2.29 -9.34 -16.23
C ASP A 125 -2.02 -8.55 -14.93
N ILE A 126 -1.57 -9.23 -13.88
CA ILE A 126 -1.11 -8.61 -12.64
C ILE A 126 0.39 -8.85 -12.51
N VAL A 127 1.19 -7.79 -12.43
CA VAL A 127 2.63 -7.92 -12.21
C VAL A 127 3.05 -7.12 -10.99
N VAL A 128 3.62 -7.83 -10.01
CA VAL A 128 4.27 -7.20 -8.86
C VAL A 128 5.71 -6.89 -9.23
N MET A 129 6.17 -5.70 -8.92
CA MET A 129 7.53 -5.29 -9.29
C MET A 129 8.11 -4.25 -8.35
N THR A 130 9.43 -4.06 -8.43
CA THR A 130 10.03 -2.89 -7.79
C THR A 130 9.83 -1.64 -8.64
N THR A 131 9.84 -0.49 -7.99
CA THR A 131 9.61 0.82 -8.63
C THR A 131 10.60 1.07 -9.78
N GLU A 132 11.86 0.70 -9.61
CA GLU A 132 12.89 0.85 -10.63
C GLU A 132 12.62 0.03 -11.90
N VAL A 133 11.99 -1.15 -11.75
CA VAL A 133 11.61 -1.99 -12.90
C VAL A 133 10.55 -1.29 -13.72
N LEU A 134 9.50 -0.75 -13.10
CA LEU A 134 8.47 0.00 -13.82
C LEU A 134 9.06 1.21 -14.57
N ARG A 135 9.91 2.02 -13.91
CA ARG A 135 10.59 3.13 -14.54
C ARG A 135 11.35 2.69 -15.81
N ASN A 136 12.13 1.60 -15.69
CA ASN A 136 12.90 1.09 -16.82
C ASN A 136 12.00 0.58 -17.97
N MET A 137 10.83 0.00 -17.65
CA MET A 137 9.84 -0.41 -18.64
C MET A 137 9.24 0.80 -19.38
N LEU A 138 8.97 1.90 -18.67
CA LEU A 138 8.47 3.14 -19.28
C LEU A 138 9.49 3.72 -20.23
N TYR A 139 10.77 3.83 -19.83
CA TYR A 139 11.83 4.32 -20.71
C TYR A 139 12.11 3.43 -21.93
N ALA A 140 11.90 2.12 -21.79
CA ALA A 140 12.06 1.16 -22.89
C ALA A 140 10.80 1.04 -23.77
N GLU A 141 9.74 1.79 -23.50
CA GLU A 141 8.44 1.68 -24.18
C GLU A 141 8.00 0.21 -24.30
N SER A 142 8.10 -0.52 -23.17
CA SER A 142 7.90 -1.96 -23.15
C SER A 142 6.50 -2.36 -23.63
N PRO A 143 6.36 -3.37 -24.52
CA PRO A 143 5.05 -3.89 -24.92
C PRO A 143 4.21 -4.45 -23.76
N GLN A 144 4.81 -4.69 -22.61
CA GLN A 144 4.09 -5.13 -21.41
C GLN A 144 3.19 -4.04 -20.84
N LEU A 145 3.42 -2.77 -21.20
CA LEU A 145 2.55 -1.63 -20.84
C LEU A 145 1.21 -1.65 -21.59
N ASP A 146 1.09 -2.46 -22.65
CA ASP A 146 -0.17 -2.59 -23.38
C ASP A 146 -1.29 -3.08 -22.45
N ARG A 147 -2.46 -2.44 -22.52
CA ARG A 147 -3.63 -2.69 -21.68
C ARG A 147 -3.44 -2.38 -20.18
N LEU A 148 -2.36 -1.69 -19.80
CA LEU A 148 -2.16 -1.22 -18.43
C LEU A 148 -3.20 -0.14 -18.13
N THR A 149 -3.99 -0.32 -17.09
CA THR A 149 -5.01 0.66 -16.65
C THR A 149 -4.80 1.15 -15.23
N HIS A 150 -4.12 0.37 -14.41
CA HIS A 150 -3.91 0.70 -13.01
C HIS A 150 -2.46 0.46 -12.59
N VAL A 151 -1.90 1.40 -11.84
CA VAL A 151 -0.60 1.24 -11.16
C VAL A 151 -0.78 1.51 -9.68
N VAL A 152 -0.57 0.48 -8.88
CA VAL A 152 -0.52 0.61 -7.42
C VAL A 152 0.91 0.95 -7.01
N MET A 153 1.08 2.07 -6.33
CA MET A 153 2.35 2.55 -5.80
C MET A 153 2.32 2.41 -4.28
N ASP A 154 2.77 1.26 -3.78
CA ASP A 154 2.76 0.99 -2.35
C ASP A 154 3.93 1.68 -1.65
N GLU A 155 3.69 2.15 -0.43
CA GLU A 155 4.63 2.93 0.38
C GLU A 155 5.17 4.18 -0.37
N ILE A 156 4.29 4.89 -1.09
CA ILE A 156 4.66 6.05 -1.92
C ILE A 156 5.30 7.20 -1.12
N HIS A 157 5.22 7.20 0.21
CA HIS A 157 5.91 8.18 1.06
C HIS A 157 7.44 8.14 0.93
N PHE A 158 8.02 7.06 0.38
CA PHE A 158 9.43 7.02 -0.01
C PHE A 158 9.79 8.04 -1.11
N LEU A 159 8.81 8.67 -1.75
CA LEU A 159 9.02 9.80 -2.64
C LEU A 159 9.76 10.95 -1.94
N GLY A 160 9.58 11.14 -0.64
CA GLY A 160 10.34 12.08 0.18
C GLY A 160 11.82 11.70 0.42
N ASP A 161 12.25 10.50 0.05
CA ASP A 161 13.64 10.08 0.14
C ASP A 161 14.49 10.73 -0.95
N ARG A 162 15.58 11.42 -0.55
CA ARG A 162 16.46 12.17 -1.47
C ARG A 162 17.09 11.31 -2.57
N SER A 163 17.26 10.03 -2.34
CA SER A 163 17.93 9.11 -3.27
C SER A 163 16.95 8.34 -4.17
N ARG A 164 15.75 8.08 -3.69
CA ARG A 164 14.74 7.24 -4.37
C ARG A 164 13.55 8.02 -4.89
N GLY A 165 13.27 9.20 -4.33
CA GLY A 165 12.11 10.01 -4.70
C GLY A 165 12.03 10.31 -6.19
N VAL A 166 13.16 10.58 -6.83
CA VAL A 166 13.25 10.85 -8.28
C VAL A 166 12.65 9.71 -9.12
N VAL A 167 12.82 8.45 -8.71
CA VAL A 167 12.28 7.29 -9.46
C VAL A 167 10.74 7.32 -9.48
N TRP A 168 10.13 7.69 -8.36
CA TRP A 168 8.68 7.81 -8.25
C TRP A 168 8.13 8.96 -9.09
N GLU A 169 8.80 10.11 -9.05
CA GLU A 169 8.45 11.28 -9.88
C GLU A 169 8.54 10.94 -11.37
N GLU A 170 9.64 10.30 -11.80
CA GLU A 170 9.83 9.87 -13.19
C GLU A 170 8.71 8.94 -13.66
N ILE A 171 8.26 7.99 -12.82
CA ILE A 171 7.15 7.11 -13.16
C ILE A 171 5.86 7.91 -13.32
N ILE A 172 5.51 8.74 -12.33
CA ILE A 172 4.28 9.52 -12.32
C ILE A 172 4.19 10.44 -13.54
N LEU A 173 5.32 11.04 -13.96
CA LEU A 173 5.39 11.93 -15.10
C LEU A 173 5.37 11.21 -16.47
N ASN A 174 5.82 9.96 -16.54
CA ASN A 174 5.94 9.22 -17.80
C ASN A 174 4.86 8.15 -18.02
N LEU A 175 4.00 7.89 -17.03
CA LEU A 175 2.83 7.03 -17.23
C LEU A 175 1.83 7.69 -18.18
N ASP A 176 1.21 6.90 -19.05
CA ASP A 176 0.12 7.36 -19.91
C ASP A 176 -1.03 7.95 -19.07
N ASP A 177 -1.66 9.02 -19.56
CA ASP A 177 -2.71 9.73 -18.83
C ASP A 177 -3.94 8.86 -18.56
N SER A 178 -4.17 7.82 -19.36
CA SER A 178 -5.26 6.85 -19.18
C SER A 178 -5.02 5.87 -18.03
N VAL A 179 -3.82 5.81 -17.46
CA VAL A 179 -3.48 4.90 -16.36
C VAL A 179 -3.78 5.54 -15.02
N SER A 180 -4.70 4.96 -14.25
CA SER A 180 -5.00 5.41 -12.89
C SER A 180 -3.87 5.06 -11.92
N VAL A 181 -3.39 6.04 -11.16
CA VAL A 181 -2.37 5.86 -10.13
C VAL A 181 -3.03 5.72 -8.76
N ILE A 182 -2.74 4.62 -8.07
CA ILE A 182 -3.22 4.31 -6.73
C ILE A 182 -2.05 4.39 -5.76
N GLY A 183 -1.85 5.54 -5.13
CA GLY A 183 -0.82 5.78 -4.13
C GLY A 183 -1.25 5.31 -2.75
N LEU A 184 -0.49 4.41 -2.12
CA LEU A 184 -0.70 3.97 -0.75
C LEU A 184 0.45 4.48 0.12
N SER A 185 0.13 5.31 1.11
CA SER A 185 1.10 6.00 1.95
C SER A 185 0.84 5.75 3.43
N ALA A 186 1.89 5.73 4.24
CA ALA A 186 1.73 6.03 5.66
C ALA A 186 1.24 7.48 5.84
N THR A 187 0.71 7.81 7.01
CA THR A 187 0.40 9.21 7.34
C THR A 187 1.67 10.05 7.29
N VAL A 188 1.67 11.07 6.44
CA VAL A 188 2.76 12.04 6.29
C VAL A 188 2.26 13.44 6.58
N SER A 189 3.13 14.27 7.15
CA SER A 189 2.80 15.64 7.54
C SER A 189 2.47 16.57 6.36
N ASN A 190 2.87 16.21 5.13
CA ASN A 190 2.67 16.98 3.90
C ASN A 190 1.79 16.23 2.86
N SER A 191 0.86 15.38 3.33
CA SER A 191 -0.02 14.61 2.44
C SER A 191 -0.89 15.49 1.53
N GLU A 192 -1.32 16.66 2.01
CA GLU A 192 -2.10 17.61 1.23
C GLU A 192 -1.28 18.20 0.07
N GLU A 193 -0.08 18.72 0.36
CA GLU A 193 0.83 19.28 -0.66
C GLU A 193 1.20 18.24 -1.73
N PHE A 194 1.48 17.02 -1.29
CA PHE A 194 1.77 15.91 -2.20
C PHE A 194 0.55 15.55 -3.05
N GLY A 195 -0.64 15.52 -2.46
CA GLY A 195 -1.89 15.26 -3.17
C GLY A 195 -2.20 16.33 -4.20
N GLU A 196 -2.00 17.63 -3.88
CA GLU A 196 -2.14 18.74 -4.82
C GLU A 196 -1.18 18.61 -6.00
N TRP A 197 0.09 18.27 -5.74
CA TRP A 197 1.06 18.02 -6.80
C TRP A 197 0.64 16.85 -7.69
N LEU A 198 0.21 15.73 -7.11
CA LEU A 198 -0.23 14.55 -7.86
C LEU A 198 -1.46 14.88 -8.72
N ALA A 199 -2.43 15.62 -8.19
CA ALA A 199 -3.60 16.08 -8.93
C ALA A 199 -3.23 17.06 -10.06
N ALA A 200 -2.23 17.92 -9.84
CA ALA A 200 -1.76 18.84 -10.87
C ALA A 200 -1.08 18.10 -12.04
N VAL A 201 -0.38 16.99 -11.77
CA VAL A 201 0.34 16.20 -12.76
C VAL A 201 -0.56 15.18 -13.46
N ARG A 202 -1.43 14.49 -12.71
CA ARG A 202 -2.23 13.36 -13.20
C ARG A 202 -3.70 13.68 -13.43
N GLY A 203 -4.15 14.88 -13.08
CA GLY A 203 -5.54 15.28 -13.19
C GLY A 203 -6.38 14.77 -12.03
N ASP A 204 -7.57 14.20 -12.32
CA ASP A 204 -8.58 13.82 -11.31
C ASP A 204 -8.06 12.75 -10.34
N THR A 205 -7.45 13.22 -9.25
CA THR A 205 -6.90 12.39 -8.19
C THR A 205 -7.57 12.74 -6.86
N GLU A 206 -8.13 11.73 -6.19
CA GLU A 206 -8.75 11.89 -4.89
C GLU A 206 -7.75 11.63 -3.76
N VAL A 207 -7.64 12.59 -2.83
CA VAL A 207 -6.74 12.48 -1.67
C VAL A 207 -7.57 12.12 -0.45
N ILE A 208 -7.27 10.97 0.15
CA ILE A 208 -8.00 10.41 1.27
C ILE A 208 -7.06 10.26 2.44
N VAL A 209 -7.31 11.00 3.51
CA VAL A 209 -6.50 10.96 4.72
C VAL A 209 -7.30 10.32 5.86
N SER A 210 -6.74 9.30 6.50
CA SER A 210 -7.30 8.68 7.68
C SER A 210 -6.25 8.64 8.79
N GLU A 211 -6.60 9.13 9.95
CA GLU A 211 -5.73 9.08 11.14
C GLU A 211 -6.13 7.95 12.09
N HIS A 212 -7.21 7.23 11.77
CA HIS A 212 -7.71 6.15 12.60
C HIS A 212 -6.70 5.01 12.67
N ARG A 213 -6.32 4.64 13.90
CA ARG A 213 -5.48 3.47 14.20
C ARG A 213 -6.33 2.39 14.82
N PRO A 214 -6.54 1.25 14.13
CA PRO A 214 -7.28 0.11 14.70
C PRO A 214 -6.64 -0.40 16.00
N VAL A 215 -5.30 -0.31 16.09
CA VAL A 215 -4.56 -0.67 17.30
C VAL A 215 -3.88 0.59 17.85
N PRO A 216 -4.28 1.10 19.02
CA PRO A 216 -3.64 2.25 19.63
C PRO A 216 -2.17 1.98 19.91
N LEU A 217 -1.32 2.98 19.66
CA LEU A 217 0.10 2.94 20.03
C LEU A 217 0.28 3.58 21.41
N SER A 218 0.76 2.78 22.37
CA SER A 218 1.20 3.28 23.67
C SER A 218 2.70 3.46 23.66
N GLN A 219 3.16 4.64 24.05
CA GLN A 219 4.58 4.96 24.10
C GLN A 219 5.12 4.74 25.51
N TYR A 220 6.26 4.06 25.60
CA TYR A 220 6.94 3.79 26.86
C TYR A 220 8.40 4.20 26.75
N MET A 221 8.97 4.62 27.89
CA MET A 221 10.40 4.85 28.02
C MET A 221 10.97 3.87 29.06
N MET A 222 12.11 3.26 28.73
CA MET A 222 12.83 2.41 29.65
C MET A 222 13.91 3.23 30.35
N VAL A 223 13.87 3.25 31.70
CA VAL A 223 14.90 3.86 32.55
C VAL A 223 15.47 2.78 33.45
N GLY A 224 16.72 2.45 33.25
CA GLY A 224 17.34 1.29 33.89
C GLY A 224 16.65 -0.01 33.48
N ARG A 225 16.00 -0.73 34.39
CA ARG A 225 15.28 -1.98 34.15
C ARG A 225 13.75 -1.81 34.26
N LYS A 226 13.25 -0.57 34.36
CA LYS A 226 11.82 -0.28 34.51
C LYS A 226 11.29 0.42 33.27
N MET A 227 10.09 0.01 32.82
CA MET A 227 9.34 0.68 31.78
C MET A 227 8.32 1.64 32.40
N PHE A 228 8.27 2.85 31.88
CA PHE A 228 7.33 3.91 32.28
C PHE A 228 6.52 4.32 31.06
N PRO A 229 5.19 4.50 31.18
CA PRO A 229 4.43 5.19 30.13
C PRO A 229 5.03 6.57 29.88
N LEU A 230 5.21 6.97 28.62
CA LEU A 230 5.76 8.28 28.29
C LEU A 230 4.82 9.41 28.68
N PHE A 231 3.53 9.21 28.47
CA PHE A 231 2.49 10.20 28.76
C PHE A 231 1.50 9.70 29.81
N GLU A 232 0.92 10.64 30.56
CA GLU A 232 -0.19 10.35 31.48
C GLU A 232 -1.47 10.11 30.67
N PRO A 233 -2.25 9.02 30.95
CA PRO A 233 -3.50 8.73 30.26
C PRO A 233 -4.49 9.89 30.33
N GLY A 234 -5.10 10.27 29.20
CA GLY A 234 -6.15 11.28 29.15
C GLY A 234 -5.70 12.74 29.28
N THR A 235 -4.39 13.02 29.27
CA THR A 235 -3.86 14.39 29.51
C THR A 235 -3.44 15.14 28.24
N GLY A 236 -3.68 14.59 27.05
CA GLY A 236 -3.31 15.26 25.80
C GLY A 236 -1.81 15.44 25.58
N GLY A 237 -0.97 14.54 26.12
CA GLY A 237 0.48 14.56 25.88
C GLY A 237 1.34 15.07 27.04
N ARG A 238 0.80 15.18 28.28
CA ARG A 238 1.63 15.48 29.45
C ARG A 238 2.53 14.32 29.78
N VAL A 239 3.82 14.58 29.94
CA VAL A 239 4.82 13.57 30.35
C VAL A 239 4.46 12.98 31.70
N ASN A 240 4.69 11.66 31.84
CA ASN A 240 4.38 10.93 33.07
C ASN A 240 5.32 11.38 34.20
N ARG A 241 4.75 11.85 35.32
CA ARG A 241 5.53 12.32 36.48
C ARG A 241 6.48 11.29 37.07
N SER A 242 6.09 10.01 37.05
CA SER A 242 6.99 8.95 37.56
C SER A 242 8.20 8.77 36.66
N LEU A 243 8.05 9.04 35.35
CA LEU A 243 9.15 9.05 34.38
C LEU A 243 10.05 10.28 34.63
N GLU A 244 9.48 11.48 34.84
CA GLU A 244 10.25 12.70 35.16
C GLU A 244 11.14 12.49 36.38
N HIS A 245 10.59 11.96 37.48
CA HIS A 245 11.37 11.63 38.70
C HIS A 245 12.44 10.57 38.47
N ALA A 246 12.21 9.62 37.56
CA ALA A 246 13.21 8.59 37.22
C ALA A 246 14.36 9.18 36.37
N ILE A 247 14.06 10.20 35.55
CA ILE A 247 15.03 10.88 34.66
C ILE A 247 15.84 11.96 35.40
N GLU A 248 15.34 12.56 36.45
CA GLU A 248 16.06 13.58 37.26
C GLU A 248 17.46 13.14 37.74
N ARG A 249 17.75 11.83 37.66
CA ARG A 249 19.06 11.25 37.98
C ARG A 249 19.93 10.93 36.76
N ILE A 250 19.52 11.30 35.54
CA ILE A 250 20.31 11.05 34.33
C ILE A 250 21.13 12.29 34.02
N GLU A 251 22.46 12.16 34.16
CA GLU A 251 23.41 13.16 33.73
C GLU A 251 23.55 13.10 32.19
N VAL A 252 23.13 14.17 31.50
CA VAL A 252 23.33 14.25 30.05
C VAL A 252 24.74 14.70 29.76
N VAL A 253 25.65 13.76 29.52
CA VAL A 253 27.01 14.06 29.07
C VAL A 253 26.94 14.50 27.61
N ARG A 254 27.05 15.80 27.33
CA ARG A 254 27.24 16.32 25.98
C ARG A 254 28.73 16.28 25.65
N GLY A 255 29.16 15.28 24.90
CA GLY A 255 30.49 15.14 24.36
C GLY A 255 30.48 14.48 22.98
N PRO A 256 31.59 14.53 22.22
CA PRO A 256 31.66 13.80 20.96
C PRO A 256 31.51 12.31 21.23
N MET A 257 30.62 11.65 20.46
CA MET A 257 30.22 10.25 20.65
C MET A 257 31.38 9.26 20.62
N SER A 258 32.52 9.60 19.99
CA SER A 258 33.75 8.82 19.95
C SER A 258 34.41 8.58 21.30
N SER A 259 34.08 9.37 22.33
CA SER A 259 34.64 9.16 23.68
C SER A 259 33.82 8.20 24.54
N LEU A 260 32.63 7.80 24.13
CA LEU A 260 31.73 6.89 24.85
C LEU A 260 31.84 5.43 24.43
N TYR A 261 32.36 5.18 23.24
CA TYR A 261 32.48 3.84 22.66
C TYR A 261 33.91 3.57 22.24
N GLY A 262 34.88 3.58 23.19
CA GLY A 262 36.28 3.32 22.91
C GLY A 262 36.58 2.78 21.50
N SER A 263 37.41 3.49 20.78
CA SER A 263 37.98 2.97 19.53
C SER A 263 38.91 1.85 19.88
N ASP A 264 38.50 0.60 19.71
CA ASP A 264 39.41 -0.53 19.50
C ASP A 264 39.52 -0.81 18.01
#